data_f166a11de7dd25e25a1b70bf141b7263
#
_entry.id   f166a11de7dd25e25a1b70bf141b7263
#
_cell.length_a   1.000
_cell.length_b   1.000
_cell.length_c   1.000
_cell.angle_alpha   90.00
_cell.angle_beta   90.00
_cell.angle_gamma   90.00
#
_symmetry.space_group_name_H-M   'P 1'
#
loop_
_entity.id
_entity.type
_entity.pdbx_description
1 polymer ?
#
loop_
_entity_poly.entity_id
_entity_poly.type
_entity_poly.pdbx_seq_one_letter_code
_entity_poly.pdbx_strand_id
1 'polypeptide(L)'
;MNKYYDSLNDEVKEYFSILSPEFPEWLLEYIDTPEMERISKISMSCGTDYSKCFNLRYWYSNLDHSVGVALIIWHFTHDKKQTLAGLFHDIATPVFKHCIDFMNGDSETQESTEEKTSDIIRNSSKIMNLLKRDGIKLEEVDDYKIYPIADNDTPKLSADRFEYTFASGLTFFRVWELDKIRKMYNNIVITTNEDGIQELAFKDKEICEEYIDTISKLWPEWVSDKDRTVMQFLADMCKSMNNAGYLTIDDLYTLSEQEVIDKILTCEDKYLSDSFKLFQDANKVYKSSIPVDEKYCVNIKAKTRYVVPLVQIDDTAVRINQISDSAANQITEYLNCPKGGYYTYFDFQFIPYEEVVAKKLIKKDNA
;
A
#
# COMPACT_ATOMS: atom_id res chain seq x y z
N MET A 1 26.87 13.07 -2.82
CA MET A 1 25.47 13.33 -2.42
C MET A 1 24.59 12.47 -3.30
N ASN A 2 23.66 11.74 -2.73
CA ASN A 2 22.78 10.86 -3.51
C ASN A 2 21.49 11.61 -3.85
N LYS A 3 21.12 11.66 -5.14
CA LYS A 3 19.98 12.41 -5.68
C LYS A 3 18.66 12.07 -4.94
N TYR A 4 18.45 10.79 -4.59
CA TYR A 4 17.24 10.36 -3.88
C TYR A 4 17.20 10.94 -2.46
N TYR A 5 18.21 10.66 -1.62
CA TYR A 5 18.23 11.10 -0.23
C TYR A 5 18.17 12.63 -0.07
N ASP A 6 18.87 13.34 -0.97
CA ASP A 6 18.87 14.80 -0.98
C ASP A 6 17.49 15.39 -1.35
N SER A 7 16.68 14.68 -2.13
CA SER A 7 15.34 15.11 -2.57
C SER A 7 14.24 14.93 -1.51
N LEU A 8 14.47 14.10 -0.49
CA LEU A 8 13.51 13.85 0.58
C LEU A 8 13.24 15.12 1.40
N ASN A 9 12.02 15.32 1.85
CA ASN A 9 11.72 16.34 2.83
C ASN A 9 12.35 16.00 4.20
N ASP A 10 12.52 17.01 5.05
CA ASP A 10 13.25 16.85 6.31
C ASP A 10 12.54 15.90 7.29
N GLU A 11 11.21 15.86 7.26
CA GLU A 11 10.42 14.97 8.13
C GLU A 11 10.59 13.50 7.72
N VAL A 12 10.67 13.19 6.42
CA VAL A 12 10.97 11.84 5.93
C VAL A 12 12.40 11.43 6.26
N LYS A 13 13.37 12.35 6.14
CA LYS A 13 14.76 12.10 6.57
C LYS A 13 14.82 11.76 8.06
N GLU A 14 14.12 12.52 8.88
CA GLU A 14 14.04 12.25 10.33
C GLU A 14 13.34 10.91 10.60
N TYR A 15 12.24 10.62 9.91
CA TYR A 15 11.55 9.32 10.00
C TYR A 15 12.50 8.16 9.65
N PHE A 16 13.23 8.26 8.56
CA PHE A 16 14.22 7.24 8.18
C PHE A 16 15.34 7.08 9.21
N SER A 17 15.77 8.17 9.85
CA SER A 17 16.75 8.11 10.93
C SER A 17 16.24 7.39 12.20
N ILE A 18 14.90 7.34 12.37
CA ILE A 18 14.28 6.52 13.42
C ILE A 18 14.31 5.04 13.04
N LEU A 19 13.99 4.73 11.77
CA LEU A 19 13.96 3.34 11.28
C LEU A 19 15.35 2.69 11.24
N SER A 20 16.37 3.49 10.89
CA SER A 20 17.76 3.06 10.98
C SER A 20 18.69 4.25 11.26
N PRO A 21 19.38 4.29 12.42
CA PRO A 21 20.33 5.35 12.71
C PRO A 21 21.48 5.43 11.69
N GLU A 22 21.81 4.29 11.09
CA GLU A 22 22.78 4.19 9.99
C GLU A 22 22.04 3.90 8.70
N PHE A 23 22.05 4.89 7.79
CA PHE A 23 21.59 4.64 6.42
C PHE A 23 22.70 3.87 5.67
N PRO A 24 22.46 2.63 5.21
CA PRO A 24 23.50 1.85 4.54
C PRO A 24 23.80 2.42 3.16
N GLU A 25 24.98 3.07 2.99
CA GLU A 25 25.34 3.78 1.73
C GLU A 25 25.25 2.87 0.49
N TRP A 26 25.57 1.56 0.63
CA TRP A 26 25.48 0.60 -0.46
C TRP A 26 24.04 0.44 -1.00
N LEU A 27 23.02 0.70 -0.18
CA LEU A 27 21.60 0.62 -0.58
C LEU A 27 21.25 1.68 -1.65
N LEU A 28 21.95 2.82 -1.60
CA LEU A 28 21.73 3.93 -2.54
C LEU A 28 22.02 3.54 -3.99
N GLU A 29 22.95 2.61 -4.24
CA GLU A 29 23.23 2.16 -5.60
C GLU A 29 22.06 1.35 -6.20
N TYR A 30 21.33 0.60 -5.37
CA TYR A 30 20.14 -0.15 -5.77
C TYR A 30 18.92 0.77 -5.91
N ILE A 31 18.76 1.73 -5.01
CA ILE A 31 17.72 2.77 -5.09
C ILE A 31 17.86 3.59 -6.38
N ASP A 32 19.08 3.91 -6.79
CA ASP A 32 19.37 4.71 -7.98
C ASP A 32 19.30 3.89 -9.28
N THR A 33 18.33 2.98 -9.39
CA THR A 33 18.05 2.20 -10.60
C THR A 33 16.77 2.70 -11.28
N PRO A 34 16.64 2.59 -12.62
CA PRO A 34 15.47 3.10 -13.33
C PRO A 34 14.16 2.51 -12.83
N GLU A 35 14.16 1.23 -12.46
CA GLU A 35 13.00 0.51 -11.96
C GLU A 35 12.54 1.05 -10.61
N MET A 36 13.47 1.35 -9.70
CA MET A 36 13.19 1.98 -8.41
C MET A 36 12.82 3.46 -8.60
N GLU A 37 13.48 4.19 -9.52
CA GLU A 37 13.09 5.58 -9.85
C GLU A 37 11.64 5.64 -10.37
N ARG A 38 11.16 4.63 -11.09
CA ARG A 38 9.77 4.57 -11.55
C ARG A 38 8.79 4.58 -10.38
N ILE A 39 9.02 3.74 -9.36
CA ILE A 39 8.11 3.66 -8.22
C ILE A 39 8.18 4.88 -7.27
N SER A 40 9.19 5.77 -7.43
CA SER A 40 9.17 7.08 -6.77
C SER A 40 8.09 8.02 -7.29
N LYS A 41 7.53 7.71 -8.47
CA LYS A 41 6.46 8.46 -9.15
C LYS A 41 5.09 7.81 -8.95
N ILE A 42 4.98 6.90 -8.02
CA ILE A 42 3.74 6.21 -7.62
C ILE A 42 3.51 6.54 -6.15
N SER A 43 2.31 7.04 -5.83
CA SER A 43 1.91 7.36 -4.46
C SER A 43 1.65 6.11 -3.64
N MET A 44 2.02 6.12 -2.38
CA MET A 44 1.62 5.08 -1.45
C MET A 44 0.12 5.11 -1.12
N SER A 45 -0.58 6.19 -1.45
CA SER A 45 -2.02 6.36 -1.22
C SER A 45 -2.92 5.60 -2.21
N CYS A 46 -2.37 4.79 -3.13
CA CYS A 46 -3.15 4.10 -4.17
C CYS A 46 -3.95 5.05 -5.08
N GLY A 47 -3.48 6.29 -5.28
CA GLY A 47 -4.17 7.31 -6.07
C GLY A 47 -5.42 7.89 -5.42
N THR A 48 -5.71 7.55 -4.15
CA THR A 48 -6.91 8.07 -3.46
C THR A 48 -6.85 9.56 -3.23
N ASP A 49 -5.65 10.13 -3.15
CA ASP A 49 -5.36 11.56 -3.00
C ASP A 49 -5.67 12.41 -4.25
N TYR A 50 -5.95 11.80 -5.39
CA TYR A 50 -6.45 12.52 -6.57
C TYR A 50 -7.93 12.91 -6.47
N SER A 51 -8.65 12.40 -5.48
CA SER A 51 -10.01 12.84 -5.12
C SER A 51 -9.98 13.74 -3.88
N LYS A 52 -10.79 14.82 -3.86
CA LYS A 52 -10.96 15.68 -2.68
C LYS A 52 -11.54 14.97 -1.45
N CYS A 53 -11.90 13.69 -1.56
CA CYS A 53 -12.23 12.83 -0.41
C CYS A 53 -11.07 12.66 0.55
N PHE A 54 -9.83 12.81 0.05
CA PHE A 54 -8.60 12.64 0.80
C PHE A 54 -7.71 13.87 0.68
N ASN A 55 -6.82 14.03 1.65
CA ASN A 55 -5.89 15.15 1.69
C ASN A 55 -4.57 14.71 2.32
N LEU A 56 -3.57 14.47 1.48
CA LEU A 56 -2.20 14.17 1.92
C LEU A 56 -1.60 15.35 2.69
N ARG A 57 -0.80 15.05 3.67
CA ARG A 57 0.05 16.05 4.33
C ARG A 57 1.22 16.43 3.42
N TYR A 58 1.85 15.42 2.80
CA TYR A 58 2.88 15.56 1.78
C TYR A 58 3.00 14.25 0.99
N TRP A 59 3.64 14.35 -0.17
CA TRP A 59 3.91 13.20 -1.02
C TRP A 59 4.82 12.19 -0.30
N TYR A 60 4.40 10.94 -0.29
CA TYR A 60 5.18 9.79 0.15
C TYR A 60 5.03 8.71 -0.91
N SER A 61 6.14 8.39 -1.58
CA SER A 61 6.13 7.50 -2.72
C SER A 61 6.21 6.03 -2.31
N ASN A 62 5.91 5.16 -3.26
CA ASN A 62 6.13 3.74 -3.08
C ASN A 62 7.62 3.38 -2.93
N LEU A 63 8.53 4.20 -3.51
CA LEU A 63 9.96 4.08 -3.25
C LEU A 63 10.29 4.41 -1.79
N ASP A 64 9.71 5.47 -1.23
CA ASP A 64 9.95 5.84 0.17
C ASP A 64 9.50 4.73 1.12
N HIS A 65 8.33 4.12 0.84
CA HIS A 65 7.86 2.92 1.54
C HIS A 65 8.86 1.76 1.43
N SER A 66 9.27 1.40 0.23
CA SER A 66 10.24 0.32 0.00
C SER A 66 11.58 0.56 0.71
N VAL A 67 12.05 1.81 0.73
CA VAL A 67 13.25 2.20 1.49
C VAL A 67 13.00 2.09 2.99
N GLY A 68 11.85 2.53 3.49
CA GLY A 68 11.48 2.39 4.91
C GLY A 68 11.45 0.94 5.36
N VAL A 69 10.86 0.04 4.56
CA VAL A 69 10.87 -1.42 4.81
C VAL A 69 12.31 -1.96 4.85
N ALA A 70 13.13 -1.59 3.87
CA ALA A 70 14.54 -2.01 3.81
C ALA A 70 15.33 -1.51 5.04
N LEU A 71 15.09 -0.28 5.50
CA LEU A 71 15.74 0.28 6.68
C LEU A 71 15.35 -0.46 7.98
N ILE A 72 14.08 -0.82 8.14
CA ILE A 72 13.63 -1.64 9.27
C ILE A 72 14.35 -3.00 9.26
N ILE A 73 14.37 -3.67 8.11
CA ILE A 73 15.03 -4.97 7.98
C ILE A 73 16.52 -4.84 8.29
N TRP A 74 17.19 -3.82 7.72
CA TRP A 74 18.61 -3.57 7.98
C TRP A 74 18.91 -3.34 9.46
N HIS A 75 18.10 -2.51 10.12
CA HIS A 75 18.27 -2.20 11.54
C HIS A 75 18.22 -3.45 12.43
N PHE A 76 17.31 -4.37 12.14
CA PHE A 76 17.14 -5.56 12.99
C PHE A 76 17.99 -6.76 12.59
N THR A 77 18.38 -6.88 11.32
CA THR A 77 19.03 -8.10 10.83
C THR A 77 20.47 -7.90 10.38
N HIS A 78 20.82 -6.71 9.91
CA HIS A 78 22.08 -6.43 9.21
C HIS A 78 22.38 -7.42 8.06
N ASP A 79 21.33 -8.03 7.51
CA ASP A 79 21.41 -8.98 6.40
C ASP A 79 21.09 -8.27 5.08
N LYS A 80 22.08 -8.19 4.20
CA LYS A 80 21.97 -7.50 2.91
C LYS A 80 20.92 -8.12 1.99
N LYS A 81 20.74 -9.45 2.01
CA LYS A 81 19.79 -10.15 1.15
C LYS A 81 18.36 -9.84 1.57
N GLN A 82 18.07 -9.98 2.86
CA GLN A 82 16.76 -9.64 3.41
C GLN A 82 16.42 -8.15 3.18
N THR A 83 17.40 -7.26 3.35
CA THR A 83 17.23 -5.82 3.12
C THR A 83 16.90 -5.53 1.66
N LEU A 84 17.58 -6.18 0.71
CA LEU A 84 17.29 -6.03 -0.72
C LEU A 84 15.94 -6.64 -1.10
N ALA A 85 15.58 -7.79 -0.53
CA ALA A 85 14.25 -8.36 -0.74
C ALA A 85 13.15 -7.40 -0.28
N GLY A 86 13.33 -6.75 0.89
CA GLY A 86 12.44 -5.68 1.36
C GLY A 86 12.47 -4.43 0.48
N LEU A 87 13.63 -4.04 -0.08
CA LEU A 87 13.69 -2.92 -1.02
C LEU A 87 12.91 -3.20 -2.30
N PHE A 88 12.96 -4.44 -2.81
CA PHE A 88 12.38 -4.80 -4.11
C PHE A 88 10.93 -5.33 -4.02
N HIS A 89 10.39 -5.51 -2.82
CA HIS A 89 9.09 -6.17 -2.67
C HIS A 89 7.98 -5.52 -3.52
N ASP A 90 8.02 -4.20 -3.65
CA ASP A 90 7.05 -3.38 -4.38
C ASP A 90 7.59 -2.85 -5.73
N ILE A 91 8.72 -3.37 -6.25
CA ILE A 91 9.31 -2.91 -7.52
C ILE A 91 8.35 -3.09 -8.71
N ALA A 92 7.44 -4.06 -8.63
CA ALA A 92 6.43 -4.35 -9.63
C ALA A 92 5.14 -3.55 -9.47
N THR A 93 5.03 -2.70 -8.45
CA THR A 93 3.80 -1.95 -8.16
C THR A 93 3.32 -1.18 -9.39
N PRO A 94 2.07 -1.41 -9.86
CA PRO A 94 1.49 -0.64 -10.96
C PRO A 94 1.06 0.76 -10.50
N VAL A 95 0.76 1.60 -11.47
CA VAL A 95 0.10 2.91 -11.22
C VAL A 95 -1.19 2.69 -10.44
N PHE A 96 -1.42 3.50 -9.40
CA PHE A 96 -2.53 3.37 -8.43
C PHE A 96 -2.53 2.08 -7.61
N LYS A 97 -1.42 1.34 -7.56
CA LYS A 97 -1.21 0.18 -6.66
C LYS A 97 -2.40 -0.79 -6.66
N HIS A 98 -2.99 -0.99 -5.48
CA HIS A 98 -4.09 -1.92 -5.26
C HIS A 98 -5.39 -1.60 -6.03
N CYS A 99 -5.53 -0.42 -6.65
CA CYS A 99 -6.63 -0.21 -7.60
C CYS A 99 -6.58 -1.19 -8.77
N ILE A 100 -5.38 -1.66 -9.15
CA ILE A 100 -5.25 -2.65 -10.22
C ILE A 100 -5.67 -4.04 -9.75
N ASP A 101 -5.49 -4.38 -8.48
CA ASP A 101 -6.09 -5.58 -7.91
C ASP A 101 -7.63 -5.52 -7.98
N PHE A 102 -8.23 -4.37 -7.65
CA PHE A 102 -9.66 -4.14 -7.81
C PHE A 102 -10.09 -4.27 -9.29
N MET A 103 -9.30 -3.75 -10.22
CA MET A 103 -9.55 -3.89 -11.67
C MET A 103 -9.54 -5.37 -12.10
N ASN A 104 -8.70 -6.19 -11.48
CA ASN A 104 -8.59 -7.63 -11.73
C ASN A 104 -9.67 -8.45 -10.96
N GLY A 105 -10.51 -7.81 -10.16
CA GLY A 105 -11.53 -8.47 -9.33
C GLY A 105 -10.99 -9.03 -8.02
N ASP A 106 -9.77 -8.68 -7.62
CA ASP A 106 -9.08 -9.14 -6.41
C ASP A 106 -9.05 -8.07 -5.31
N SER A 107 -10.20 -7.52 -4.95
CA SER A 107 -10.29 -6.48 -3.91
C SER A 107 -10.10 -7.01 -2.47
N GLU A 108 -10.33 -8.30 -2.23
CA GLU A 108 -10.28 -8.90 -0.90
C GLU A 108 -8.90 -9.48 -0.55
N THR A 109 -8.11 -9.99 -1.50
CA THR A 109 -6.75 -10.51 -1.28
C THR A 109 -5.66 -9.51 -1.65
N GLN A 110 -5.84 -8.75 -2.75
CA GLN A 110 -4.92 -7.70 -3.23
C GLN A 110 -3.49 -8.20 -3.46
N GLU A 111 -3.36 -9.30 -4.21
CA GLU A 111 -2.08 -9.96 -4.53
C GLU A 111 -1.88 -10.17 -6.02
N SER A 112 -2.86 -9.82 -6.87
CA SER A 112 -2.84 -10.09 -8.31
C SER A 112 -1.74 -9.34 -9.08
N THR A 113 -1.07 -8.38 -8.47
CA THR A 113 -0.04 -7.54 -9.10
C THR A 113 1.41 -7.90 -8.71
N GLU A 114 1.62 -8.84 -7.77
CA GLU A 114 2.95 -9.18 -7.24
C GLU A 114 3.81 -10.05 -8.19
N GLU A 115 3.19 -10.76 -9.15
CA GLU A 115 3.85 -11.79 -9.98
C GLU A 115 5.01 -11.27 -10.85
N LYS A 116 5.13 -9.95 -11.09
CA LYS A 116 6.12 -9.37 -12.01
C LYS A 116 7.48 -9.03 -11.36
N THR A 117 7.62 -9.13 -10.05
CA THR A 117 8.82 -8.72 -9.31
C THR A 117 10.08 -9.41 -9.83
N SER A 118 10.08 -10.73 -9.93
CA SER A 118 11.21 -11.52 -10.41
C SER A 118 11.61 -11.16 -11.84
N ASP A 119 10.65 -10.94 -12.73
CA ASP A 119 10.90 -10.59 -14.13
C ASP A 119 11.47 -9.17 -14.28
N ILE A 120 10.98 -8.20 -13.52
CA ILE A 120 11.50 -6.83 -13.52
C ILE A 120 12.96 -6.82 -13.06
N ILE A 121 13.28 -7.49 -11.95
CA ILE A 121 14.64 -7.55 -11.43
C ILE A 121 15.55 -8.25 -12.46
N ARG A 122 15.13 -9.41 -13.01
CA ARG A 122 15.88 -10.19 -13.99
C ARG A 122 16.21 -9.40 -15.25
N ASN A 123 15.27 -8.57 -15.71
CA ASN A 123 15.42 -7.76 -16.92
C ASN A 123 16.19 -6.45 -16.68
N SER A 124 16.40 -6.05 -15.43
CA SER A 124 17.23 -4.90 -15.08
C SER A 124 18.71 -5.25 -15.12
N SER A 125 19.40 -4.79 -16.17
CA SER A 125 20.84 -5.00 -16.28
C SER A 125 21.63 -4.33 -15.14
N LYS A 126 21.14 -3.20 -14.62
CA LYS A 126 21.78 -2.46 -13.52
C LYS A 126 21.66 -3.23 -12.22
N ILE A 127 20.45 -3.68 -11.85
CA ILE A 127 20.21 -4.46 -10.64
C ILE A 127 21.00 -5.78 -10.70
N MET A 128 20.89 -6.52 -11.79
CA MET A 128 21.60 -7.81 -11.95
C MET A 128 23.13 -7.68 -11.88
N ASN A 129 23.71 -6.59 -12.40
CA ASN A 129 25.15 -6.33 -12.27
C ASN A 129 25.53 -6.02 -10.81
N LEU A 130 24.70 -5.26 -10.07
CA LEU A 130 24.94 -5.00 -8.64
C LEU A 130 24.83 -6.29 -7.83
N LEU A 131 23.80 -7.10 -8.04
CA LEU A 131 23.62 -8.39 -7.37
C LEU A 131 24.82 -9.33 -7.64
N LYS A 132 25.25 -9.41 -8.90
CA LYS A 132 26.43 -10.20 -9.29
C LYS A 132 27.70 -9.72 -8.60
N ARG A 133 27.95 -8.41 -8.56
CA ARG A 133 29.08 -7.80 -7.83
C ARG A 133 29.08 -8.20 -6.37
N ASP A 134 27.90 -8.20 -5.75
CA ASP A 134 27.73 -8.44 -4.32
C ASP A 134 27.59 -9.95 -3.99
N GLY A 135 27.63 -10.83 -5.00
CA GLY A 135 27.52 -12.28 -4.83
C GLY A 135 26.14 -12.75 -4.37
N ILE A 136 25.08 -11.98 -4.70
CA ILE A 136 23.70 -12.26 -4.34
C ILE A 136 22.97 -12.79 -5.58
N LYS A 137 22.17 -13.83 -5.40
CA LYS A 137 21.38 -14.41 -6.47
C LYS A 137 19.98 -13.79 -6.51
N LEU A 138 19.33 -13.86 -7.67
CA LEU A 138 17.98 -13.33 -7.86
C LEU A 138 16.97 -13.94 -6.86
N GLU A 139 16.97 -15.25 -6.73
CA GLU A 139 16.07 -16.00 -5.84
C GLU A 139 16.26 -15.71 -4.33
N GLU A 140 17.28 -14.93 -3.98
CA GLU A 140 17.52 -14.47 -2.61
C GLU A 140 16.91 -13.08 -2.34
N VAL A 141 16.33 -12.41 -3.37
CA VAL A 141 15.85 -11.03 -3.26
C VAL A 141 14.54 -10.74 -4.00
N ASP A 142 14.00 -11.69 -4.78
CA ASP A 142 12.79 -11.50 -5.59
C ASP A 142 11.50 -11.93 -4.88
N ASP A 143 11.62 -12.56 -3.71
CA ASP A 143 10.49 -12.89 -2.83
C ASP A 143 10.85 -12.54 -1.37
N TYR A 144 10.29 -11.45 -0.85
CA TYR A 144 10.55 -11.03 0.53
C TYR A 144 9.83 -11.89 1.57
N LYS A 145 8.81 -12.66 1.16
CA LYS A 145 8.04 -13.57 2.04
C LYS A 145 8.87 -14.75 2.58
N ILE A 146 10.01 -15.05 1.95
CA ILE A 146 10.95 -16.05 2.48
C ILE A 146 11.67 -15.56 3.75
N TYR A 147 11.58 -14.29 4.08
CA TYR A 147 12.19 -13.65 5.25
C TYR A 147 11.12 -13.18 6.24
N PRO A 148 10.91 -13.89 7.36
CA PRO A 148 9.81 -13.61 8.29
C PRO A 148 9.80 -12.21 8.91
N ILE A 149 10.97 -11.55 8.99
CA ILE A 149 11.07 -10.17 9.48
C ILE A 149 10.60 -9.19 8.39
N ALA A 150 10.84 -9.48 7.11
CA ALA A 150 10.41 -8.63 6.00
C ALA A 150 8.90 -8.68 5.83
N ASP A 151 8.34 -9.89 5.66
CA ASP A 151 6.90 -10.12 5.67
C ASP A 151 6.52 -11.48 6.27
N ASN A 152 5.27 -11.60 6.70
CA ASN A 152 4.67 -12.80 7.28
C ASN A 152 3.13 -12.71 7.19
N ASP A 153 2.42 -13.76 7.62
CA ASP A 153 0.96 -13.79 7.56
C ASP A 153 0.30 -12.85 8.57
N THR A 154 -0.77 -12.16 8.14
CA THR A 154 -1.67 -11.45 9.07
C THR A 154 -2.22 -12.44 10.12
N PRO A 155 -2.25 -12.08 11.42
CA PRO A 155 -2.06 -10.74 11.98
C PRO A 155 -0.66 -10.49 12.59
N LYS A 156 0.37 -11.21 12.17
CA LYS A 156 1.73 -11.08 12.67
C LYS A 156 2.35 -9.73 12.28
N LEU A 157 3.31 -9.24 13.05
CA LEU A 157 4.00 -7.97 12.77
C LEU A 157 5.23 -8.22 11.90
N SER A 158 5.31 -7.55 10.73
CA SER A 158 6.43 -7.57 9.80
C SER A 158 6.98 -6.17 9.58
N ALA A 159 8.15 -6.04 8.94
CA ALA A 159 8.73 -4.76 8.56
C ALA A 159 7.81 -3.98 7.62
N ASP A 160 7.20 -4.65 6.63
CA ASP A 160 6.25 -4.06 5.70
C ASP A 160 5.04 -3.49 6.44
N ARG A 161 4.35 -4.31 7.28
CA ARG A 161 3.18 -3.85 8.05
C ARG A 161 3.50 -2.73 9.01
N PHE A 162 4.68 -2.78 9.62
CA PHE A 162 5.12 -1.77 10.57
C PHE A 162 5.40 -0.44 9.86
N GLU A 163 6.08 -0.51 8.70
CA GLU A 163 6.39 0.66 7.89
C GLU A 163 5.12 1.35 7.39
N TYR A 164 4.22 0.64 6.67
CA TYR A 164 3.05 1.30 6.12
C TYR A 164 2.09 1.83 7.20
N THR A 165 2.10 1.22 8.39
CA THR A 165 1.32 1.71 9.53
C THR A 165 1.84 3.06 10.02
N PHE A 166 3.15 3.23 10.16
CA PHE A 166 3.74 4.50 10.54
C PHE A 166 3.66 5.53 9.41
N ALA A 167 4.06 5.15 8.21
CA ALA A 167 4.09 6.05 7.07
C ALA A 167 2.70 6.61 6.75
N SER A 168 1.68 5.76 6.61
CA SER A 168 0.31 6.24 6.34
C SER A 168 -0.25 7.09 7.47
N GLY A 169 0.02 6.72 8.71
CA GLY A 169 -0.43 7.48 9.87
C GLY A 169 0.30 8.81 10.06
N LEU A 170 1.54 8.94 9.58
CA LEU A 170 2.32 10.18 9.61
C LEU A 170 1.94 11.11 8.44
N THR A 171 1.92 10.56 7.22
CA THR A 171 1.81 11.32 5.98
C THR A 171 0.36 11.59 5.55
N PHE A 172 -0.56 10.72 5.92
CA PHE A 172 -1.92 10.73 5.41
C PHE A 172 -2.96 10.97 6.52
N PHE A 173 -3.02 10.11 7.54
CA PHE A 173 -4.07 10.15 8.56
C PHE A 173 -3.73 11.03 9.78
N ARG A 174 -2.48 11.45 9.95
CA ARG A 174 -2.01 12.36 11.02
C ARG A 174 -2.30 11.82 12.43
N VAL A 175 -2.13 10.53 12.63
CA VAL A 175 -2.28 9.87 13.95
C VAL A 175 -0.92 9.63 14.61
N TRP A 176 0.16 9.75 13.83
CA TRP A 176 1.53 9.62 14.31
C TRP A 176 2.29 10.94 14.26
N GLU A 177 3.09 11.17 15.30
CA GLU A 177 4.14 12.18 15.37
C GLU A 177 5.49 11.46 15.50
N LEU A 178 6.58 12.07 15.00
CA LEU A 178 7.90 11.42 14.96
C LEU A 178 8.40 10.94 16.33
N ASP A 179 8.20 11.74 17.39
CA ASP A 179 8.59 11.35 18.74
C ASP A 179 7.83 10.12 19.24
N LYS A 180 6.55 10.02 18.87
CA LYS A 180 5.74 8.85 19.23
C LYS A 180 6.18 7.62 18.43
N ILE A 181 6.47 7.78 17.13
CA ILE A 181 7.06 6.70 16.31
C ILE A 181 8.37 6.25 16.92
N ARG A 182 9.27 7.17 17.28
CA ARG A 182 10.56 6.88 17.92
C ARG A 182 10.40 6.09 19.22
N LYS A 183 9.44 6.46 20.06
CA LYS A 183 9.11 5.74 21.29
C LYS A 183 8.69 4.30 21.01
N MET A 184 7.76 4.09 20.06
CA MET A 184 7.28 2.77 19.68
C MET A 184 8.40 1.93 19.09
N TYR A 185 9.14 2.48 18.14
CA TYR A 185 10.19 1.79 17.41
C TYR A 185 11.37 1.36 18.29
N ASN A 186 11.80 2.19 19.24
CA ASN A 186 12.84 1.84 20.22
C ASN A 186 12.43 0.71 21.18
N ASN A 187 11.15 0.40 21.23
CA ASN A 187 10.61 -0.70 22.04
C ASN A 187 10.56 -2.03 21.28
N ILE A 188 10.92 -2.07 20.00
CA ILE A 188 10.87 -3.28 19.19
C ILE A 188 12.10 -4.14 19.37
N VAL A 189 11.88 -5.46 19.37
CA VAL A 189 12.89 -6.52 19.34
C VAL A 189 12.49 -7.62 18.36
N ILE A 190 13.43 -8.48 17.99
CA ILE A 190 13.13 -9.77 17.36
C ILE A 190 12.94 -10.82 18.45
N THR A 191 11.88 -11.60 18.36
CA THR A 191 11.63 -12.76 19.21
C THR A 191 11.18 -13.96 18.35
N THR A 192 10.99 -15.10 18.98
CA THR A 192 10.40 -16.29 18.33
C THR A 192 8.92 -16.36 18.70
N ASN A 193 8.07 -16.50 17.69
CA ASN A 193 6.63 -16.61 17.88
C ASN A 193 6.19 -18.04 18.22
N GLU A 194 4.88 -18.25 18.35
CA GLU A 194 4.23 -19.53 18.67
C GLU A 194 4.52 -20.66 17.66
N ASP A 195 4.91 -20.30 16.42
CA ASP A 195 5.24 -21.24 15.34
C ASP A 195 6.75 -21.56 15.28
N GLY A 196 7.55 -21.00 16.19
CA GLY A 196 9.01 -21.13 16.21
C GLY A 196 9.73 -20.26 15.18
N ILE A 197 9.07 -19.22 14.65
CA ILE A 197 9.55 -18.33 13.59
C ILE A 197 9.89 -16.96 14.19
N GLN A 198 10.92 -16.30 13.66
CA GLN A 198 11.27 -14.93 14.09
C GLN A 198 10.18 -13.94 13.69
N GLU A 199 9.88 -13.01 14.60
CA GLU A 199 8.88 -11.97 14.42
C GLU A 199 9.29 -10.70 15.19
N LEU A 200 8.88 -9.52 14.72
CA LEU A 200 8.99 -8.27 15.46
C LEU A 200 8.02 -8.26 16.64
N ALA A 201 8.49 -7.86 17.82
CA ALA A 201 7.72 -7.83 19.06
C ALA A 201 8.02 -6.57 19.87
N PHE A 202 7.10 -6.20 20.75
CA PHE A 202 7.34 -5.15 21.75
C PHE A 202 8.02 -5.72 22.98
N LYS A 203 8.92 -4.93 23.60
CA LYS A 203 9.51 -5.24 24.91
C LYS A 203 8.49 -5.07 26.04
N ASP A 204 7.76 -3.95 25.99
CA ASP A 204 6.89 -3.52 27.07
C ASP A 204 5.41 -3.61 26.64
N LYS A 205 4.59 -4.21 27.51
CA LYS A 205 3.15 -4.34 27.30
C LYS A 205 2.45 -3.00 27.12
N GLU A 206 2.77 -2.03 27.96
CA GLU A 206 2.16 -0.70 27.97
C GLU A 206 2.43 0.06 26.66
N ILE A 207 3.63 -0.11 26.10
CA ILE A 207 3.98 0.49 24.80
C ILE A 207 3.22 -0.20 23.67
N CYS A 208 3.07 -1.52 23.73
CA CYS A 208 2.27 -2.27 22.78
C CYS A 208 0.78 -1.90 22.83
N GLU A 209 0.23 -1.71 24.04
CA GLU A 209 -1.16 -1.23 24.25
C GLU A 209 -1.35 0.16 23.62
N GLU A 210 -0.42 1.09 23.83
CA GLU A 210 -0.45 2.41 23.20
C GLU A 210 -0.35 2.36 21.68
N TYR A 211 0.47 1.42 21.14
CA TYR A 211 0.54 1.16 19.71
C TYR A 211 -0.80 0.70 19.18
N ILE A 212 -1.43 -0.32 19.79
CA ILE A 212 -2.76 -0.81 19.39
C ILE A 212 -3.82 0.29 19.50
N ASP A 213 -3.83 1.07 20.58
CA ASP A 213 -4.78 2.20 20.73
C ASP A 213 -4.64 3.22 19.57
N THR A 214 -3.45 3.39 19.05
CA THR A 214 -3.21 4.33 17.96
C THR A 214 -3.61 3.74 16.62
N ILE A 215 -3.17 2.51 16.31
CA ILE A 215 -3.41 1.92 14.99
C ILE A 215 -4.85 1.41 14.82
N SER A 216 -5.55 1.07 15.88
CA SER A 216 -6.98 0.73 15.83
C SER A 216 -7.84 1.87 15.25
N LYS A 217 -7.35 3.10 15.27
CA LYS A 217 -7.97 4.28 14.62
C LYS A 217 -7.69 4.35 13.11
N LEU A 218 -6.61 3.72 12.64
CA LEU A 218 -6.26 3.63 11.21
C LEU A 218 -7.00 2.50 10.49
N TRP A 219 -7.18 1.35 11.14
CA TRP A 219 -7.80 0.19 10.51
C TRP A 219 -9.16 0.46 9.85
N PRO A 220 -10.10 1.23 10.49
CA PRO A 220 -11.36 1.59 9.86
C PRO A 220 -11.19 2.51 8.64
N GLU A 221 -10.15 3.35 8.61
CA GLU A 221 -9.90 4.26 7.48
C GLU A 221 -9.48 3.47 6.23
N TRP A 222 -8.62 2.44 6.38
CA TRP A 222 -8.16 1.59 5.27
C TRP A 222 -9.24 0.71 4.63
N VAL A 223 -10.38 0.56 5.28
CA VAL A 223 -11.55 -0.19 4.76
C VAL A 223 -12.79 0.70 4.67
N SER A 224 -12.60 2.01 4.77
CA SER A 224 -13.69 2.97 4.78
C SER A 224 -14.46 2.99 3.46
N ASP A 225 -15.68 3.51 3.51
CA ASP A 225 -16.49 3.71 2.31
C ASP A 225 -15.81 4.61 1.29
N LYS A 226 -15.10 5.63 1.76
CA LYS A 226 -14.32 6.53 0.90
C LYS A 226 -13.22 5.76 0.17
N ASP A 227 -12.41 5.02 0.93
CA ASP A 227 -11.26 4.31 0.40
C ASP A 227 -11.65 3.33 -0.71
N ARG A 228 -12.53 2.37 -0.41
CA ARG A 228 -12.92 1.36 -1.38
C ARG A 228 -13.70 1.90 -2.58
N THR A 229 -14.50 2.98 -2.40
CA THR A 229 -15.24 3.59 -3.53
C THR A 229 -14.30 4.34 -4.47
N VAL A 230 -13.32 5.06 -3.92
CA VAL A 230 -12.30 5.78 -4.69
C VAL A 230 -11.41 4.79 -5.43
N MET A 231 -10.94 3.74 -4.76
CA MET A 231 -10.12 2.70 -5.39
C MET A 231 -10.87 1.98 -6.51
N GLN A 232 -12.14 1.63 -6.30
CA GLN A 232 -12.94 0.98 -7.34
C GLN A 232 -13.20 1.93 -8.52
N PHE A 233 -13.39 3.23 -8.28
CA PHE A 233 -13.53 4.19 -9.37
C PHE A 233 -12.28 4.26 -10.24
N LEU A 234 -11.09 4.31 -9.62
CA LEU A 234 -9.81 4.30 -10.34
C LEU A 234 -9.63 3.00 -11.14
N ALA A 235 -9.99 1.86 -10.54
CA ALA A 235 -9.99 0.56 -11.20
C ALA A 235 -10.87 0.56 -12.46
N ASP A 236 -12.11 1.00 -12.32
CA ASP A 236 -13.10 1.06 -13.40
C ASP A 236 -12.72 2.09 -14.48
N MET A 237 -12.07 3.19 -14.09
CA MET A 237 -11.52 4.18 -15.02
C MET A 237 -10.36 3.59 -15.83
N CYS A 238 -9.38 2.95 -15.20
CA CYS A 238 -8.27 2.29 -15.88
C CYS A 238 -8.77 1.20 -16.83
N LYS A 239 -9.74 0.41 -16.39
CA LYS A 239 -10.38 -0.63 -17.21
C LYS A 239 -11.09 -0.03 -18.42
N SER A 240 -11.82 1.07 -18.21
CA SER A 240 -12.53 1.77 -19.29
C SER A 240 -11.56 2.39 -20.30
N MET A 241 -10.47 2.99 -19.83
CA MET A 241 -9.39 3.53 -20.69
C MET A 241 -8.71 2.42 -21.51
N ASN A 242 -8.47 1.25 -20.89
CA ASN A 242 -7.90 0.11 -21.59
C ASN A 242 -8.86 -0.44 -22.65
N ASN A 243 -10.13 -0.65 -22.33
CA ASN A 243 -11.14 -1.14 -23.28
C ASN A 243 -11.41 -0.16 -24.43
N ALA A 244 -11.22 1.13 -24.20
CA ALA A 244 -11.32 2.17 -25.23
C ALA A 244 -10.04 2.32 -26.07
N GLY A 245 -8.94 1.64 -25.72
CA GLY A 245 -7.67 1.68 -26.43
C GLY A 245 -6.78 2.89 -26.12
N TYR A 246 -7.08 3.68 -25.10
CA TYR A 246 -6.28 4.84 -24.68
C TYR A 246 -5.16 4.49 -23.69
N LEU A 247 -5.28 3.34 -23.00
CA LEU A 247 -4.32 2.84 -22.04
C LEU A 247 -4.11 1.34 -22.28
N THR A 248 -2.90 0.87 -22.14
CA THR A 248 -2.58 -0.57 -22.16
C THR A 248 -2.31 -1.06 -20.74
N ILE A 249 -2.40 -2.38 -20.50
CA ILE A 249 -1.98 -2.96 -19.21
C ILE A 249 -0.49 -2.70 -18.95
N ASP A 250 0.34 -2.71 -20.00
CA ASP A 250 1.77 -2.42 -19.88
C ASP A 250 2.05 -0.97 -19.44
N ASP A 251 1.24 -0.01 -19.90
CA ASP A 251 1.32 1.38 -19.44
C ASP A 251 1.20 1.49 -17.92
N LEU A 252 0.37 0.66 -17.27
CA LEU A 252 0.19 0.68 -15.81
C LEU A 252 1.45 0.25 -15.05
N TYR A 253 2.34 -0.52 -15.67
CA TYR A 253 3.60 -0.99 -15.07
C TYR A 253 4.84 -0.21 -15.53
N THR A 254 4.71 0.68 -16.50
CA THR A 254 5.85 1.40 -17.10
C THR A 254 5.77 2.92 -16.93
N LEU A 255 4.58 3.49 -16.84
CA LEU A 255 4.36 4.91 -16.68
C LEU A 255 4.34 5.33 -15.20
N SER A 256 4.42 6.64 -14.97
CA SER A 256 4.11 7.29 -13.70
C SER A 256 2.60 7.54 -13.55
N GLU A 257 2.14 7.82 -12.34
CA GLU A 257 0.74 8.21 -12.10
C GLU A 257 0.34 9.45 -12.89
N GLN A 258 1.22 10.46 -12.95
CA GLN A 258 0.92 11.69 -13.69
C GLN A 258 0.75 11.43 -15.19
N GLU A 259 1.60 10.58 -15.78
CA GLU A 259 1.47 10.22 -17.20
C GLU A 259 0.15 9.49 -17.51
N VAL A 260 -0.30 8.62 -16.59
CA VAL A 260 -1.61 7.95 -16.75
C VAL A 260 -2.75 8.95 -16.58
N ILE A 261 -2.68 9.86 -15.61
CA ILE A 261 -3.65 10.93 -15.40
C ILE A 261 -3.72 11.84 -16.65
N ASP A 262 -2.58 12.23 -17.21
CA ASP A 262 -2.51 13.05 -18.40
C ASP A 262 -3.17 12.33 -19.60
N LYS A 263 -2.93 11.02 -19.77
CA LYS A 263 -3.65 10.22 -20.77
C LYS A 263 -5.16 10.24 -20.56
N ILE A 264 -5.65 10.12 -19.31
CA ILE A 264 -7.09 10.18 -19.01
C ILE A 264 -7.67 11.57 -19.34
N LEU A 265 -6.99 12.62 -18.92
CA LEU A 265 -7.48 14.00 -19.07
C LEU A 265 -7.45 14.48 -20.52
N THR A 266 -6.54 13.96 -21.36
CA THR A 266 -6.32 14.39 -22.75
C THR A 266 -6.88 13.43 -23.79
N CYS A 267 -7.48 12.29 -23.40
CA CYS A 267 -8.07 11.36 -24.35
C CYS A 267 -9.23 12.02 -25.16
N GLU A 268 -9.47 11.53 -26.38
CA GLU A 268 -10.52 12.05 -27.25
C GLU A 268 -11.93 11.78 -26.72
N ASP A 269 -12.08 10.75 -25.87
CA ASP A 269 -13.37 10.45 -25.23
C ASP A 269 -13.65 11.42 -24.10
N LYS A 270 -14.50 12.41 -24.40
CA LYS A 270 -14.92 13.42 -23.43
C LYS A 270 -15.64 12.85 -22.22
N TYR A 271 -16.33 11.73 -22.36
CA TYR A 271 -17.02 11.09 -21.24
C TYR A 271 -16.03 10.59 -20.18
N LEU A 272 -14.94 9.94 -20.59
CA LEU A 272 -13.89 9.46 -19.68
C LEU A 272 -13.17 10.63 -19.01
N SER A 273 -12.69 11.62 -19.79
CA SER A 273 -11.95 12.75 -19.24
C SER A 273 -12.80 13.63 -18.30
N ASP A 274 -14.07 13.87 -18.63
CA ASP A 274 -14.96 14.66 -17.77
C ASP A 274 -15.40 13.89 -16.53
N SER A 275 -15.60 12.57 -16.61
CA SER A 275 -15.87 11.71 -15.44
C SER A 275 -14.70 11.72 -14.47
N PHE A 276 -13.45 11.71 -14.97
CA PHE A 276 -12.27 11.80 -14.10
C PHE A 276 -12.16 13.17 -13.40
N LYS A 277 -12.51 14.28 -14.07
CA LYS A 277 -12.58 15.60 -13.43
C LYS A 277 -13.64 15.66 -12.33
N LEU A 278 -14.82 15.03 -12.55
CA LEU A 278 -15.86 14.92 -11.53
C LEU A 278 -15.35 14.10 -10.32
N PHE A 279 -14.61 13.04 -10.56
CA PHE A 279 -13.94 12.27 -9.51
C PHE A 279 -12.91 13.11 -8.73
N GLN A 280 -12.08 13.88 -9.43
CA GLN A 280 -11.12 14.77 -8.77
C GLN A 280 -11.81 15.80 -7.87
N ASP A 281 -12.99 16.29 -8.26
CA ASP A 281 -13.79 17.23 -7.48
C ASP A 281 -14.64 16.58 -6.39
N ALA A 282 -14.81 15.26 -6.40
CA ALA A 282 -15.59 14.54 -5.39
C ALA A 282 -14.95 14.66 -4.01
N ASN A 283 -15.73 15.11 -3.05
CA ASN A 283 -15.29 15.32 -1.65
C ASN A 283 -16.08 14.48 -0.64
N LYS A 284 -17.03 13.67 -1.12
CA LYS A 284 -17.89 12.86 -0.28
C LYS A 284 -18.37 11.60 -0.99
N VAL A 285 -18.44 10.51 -0.23
CA VAL A 285 -19.05 9.24 -0.61
C VAL A 285 -20.32 9.05 0.20
N TYR A 286 -21.36 8.56 -0.44
CA TYR A 286 -22.68 8.30 0.14
C TYR A 286 -22.95 6.81 0.28
N LYS A 287 -23.88 6.42 1.14
CA LYS A 287 -24.30 5.03 1.39
C LYS A 287 -25.75 4.79 0.96
N SER A 288 -26.02 3.56 0.51
CA SER A 288 -27.37 3.06 0.24
C SER A 288 -27.46 1.56 0.52
N SER A 289 -28.64 1.10 0.93
CA SER A 289 -28.94 -0.35 1.05
C SER A 289 -29.31 -1.01 -0.28
N ILE A 290 -29.59 -0.22 -1.32
CA ILE A 290 -29.96 -0.65 -2.66
C ILE A 290 -29.09 0.09 -3.69
N PRO A 291 -28.91 -0.43 -4.92
CA PRO A 291 -28.27 0.31 -6.00
C PRO A 291 -28.93 1.69 -6.21
N VAL A 292 -28.12 2.69 -6.54
CA VAL A 292 -28.59 4.04 -6.83
C VAL A 292 -28.46 4.29 -8.32
N ASP A 293 -29.59 4.43 -9.00
CA ASP A 293 -29.63 4.68 -10.45
C ASP A 293 -29.03 6.04 -10.80
N GLU A 294 -28.45 6.10 -12.00
CA GLU A 294 -27.81 7.32 -12.54
C GLU A 294 -26.65 7.89 -11.73
N LYS A 295 -26.08 7.10 -10.81
CA LYS A 295 -24.87 7.43 -10.04
C LYS A 295 -23.79 6.37 -10.26
N TYR A 296 -22.53 6.75 -10.07
CA TYR A 296 -21.49 5.76 -9.90
C TYR A 296 -21.67 5.08 -8.55
N CYS A 297 -22.10 3.83 -8.58
CA CYS A 297 -22.56 3.09 -7.39
C CYS A 297 -21.96 1.69 -7.37
N VAL A 298 -21.27 1.33 -6.30
CA VAL A 298 -20.55 0.07 -6.15
C VAL A 298 -20.86 -0.63 -4.82
N ASN A 299 -20.72 -1.95 -4.79
CA ASN A 299 -20.81 -2.75 -3.57
C ASN A 299 -19.55 -3.62 -3.50
N ILE A 300 -18.52 -3.12 -2.83
CA ILE A 300 -17.18 -3.69 -2.78
C ILE A 300 -16.78 -3.92 -1.32
N LYS A 301 -16.09 -5.02 -1.07
CA LYS A 301 -15.35 -5.30 0.16
C LYS A 301 -13.86 -5.10 -0.11
N ALA A 302 -13.14 -4.62 0.90
CA ALA A 302 -11.70 -4.48 0.87
C ALA A 302 -11.01 -5.47 1.81
N LYS A 303 -9.70 -5.71 1.58
CA LYS A 303 -8.84 -6.54 2.42
C LYS A 303 -8.84 -6.03 3.87
N THR A 304 -9.12 -6.91 4.82
CA THR A 304 -9.05 -6.58 6.24
C THR A 304 -7.59 -6.58 6.69
N ARG A 305 -7.09 -5.41 7.06
CA ARG A 305 -5.70 -5.19 7.51
C ARG A 305 -5.70 -4.91 9.01
N TYR A 306 -4.97 -5.71 9.78
CA TYR A 306 -4.77 -5.52 11.23
C TYR A 306 -3.56 -6.32 11.71
N VAL A 307 -3.08 -6.03 12.90
CA VAL A 307 -1.99 -6.77 13.54
C VAL A 307 -2.34 -7.10 14.99
N VAL A 308 -1.79 -8.20 15.46
CA VAL A 308 -1.83 -8.64 16.88
C VAL A 308 -0.38 -8.89 17.29
N PRO A 309 0.37 -7.81 17.67
CA PRO A 309 1.77 -7.93 17.96
C PRO A 309 2.06 -8.85 19.15
N LEU A 310 3.28 -9.38 19.17
CA LEU A 310 3.84 -10.06 20.32
C LEU A 310 4.38 -9.05 21.34
N VAL A 311 4.32 -9.43 22.61
CA VAL A 311 5.00 -8.75 23.71
C VAL A 311 5.96 -9.76 24.34
N GLN A 312 7.22 -9.38 24.53
CA GLN A 312 8.20 -10.20 25.22
C GLN A 312 7.90 -10.22 26.72
N ILE A 313 7.82 -11.42 27.29
CA ILE A 313 7.64 -11.65 28.71
C ILE A 313 8.71 -12.65 29.14
N ASP A 314 9.71 -12.18 29.89
CA ASP A 314 10.89 -12.95 30.22
C ASP A 314 11.54 -13.59 28.97
N ASP A 315 11.67 -14.90 28.93
CA ASP A 315 12.24 -15.67 27.81
C ASP A 315 11.19 -16.10 26.76
N THR A 316 9.95 -15.63 26.86
CA THR A 316 8.85 -15.99 25.95
C THR A 316 8.21 -14.75 25.33
N ALA A 317 7.36 -14.97 24.33
CA ALA A 317 6.55 -13.90 23.74
C ALA A 317 5.07 -14.32 23.68
N VAL A 318 4.18 -13.37 23.96
CA VAL A 318 2.74 -13.60 24.04
C VAL A 318 2.01 -12.55 23.21
N ARG A 319 0.96 -12.94 22.51
CA ARG A 319 0.13 -11.99 21.74
C ARG A 319 -0.55 -10.99 22.66
N ILE A 320 -0.54 -9.72 22.30
CA ILE A 320 -1.08 -8.62 23.12
C ILE A 320 -2.53 -8.86 23.54
N ASN A 321 -3.36 -9.43 22.66
CA ASN A 321 -4.76 -9.73 22.94
C ASN A 321 -4.99 -10.83 23.98
N GLN A 322 -3.95 -11.58 24.36
CA GLN A 322 -4.02 -12.59 25.41
C GLN A 322 -3.69 -12.03 26.81
N ILE A 323 -3.05 -10.85 26.85
CA ILE A 323 -2.55 -10.24 28.10
C ILE A 323 -3.11 -8.83 28.34
N SER A 324 -3.86 -8.28 27.40
CA SER A 324 -4.50 -6.96 27.47
C SER A 324 -5.95 -7.03 27.04
N ASP A 325 -6.87 -6.86 27.98
CA ASP A 325 -8.31 -6.80 27.70
C ASP A 325 -8.64 -5.58 26.81
N SER A 326 -7.95 -4.47 26.98
CA SER A 326 -8.13 -3.27 26.15
C SER A 326 -7.78 -3.55 24.69
N ALA A 327 -6.60 -4.10 24.42
CA ALA A 327 -6.18 -4.45 23.08
C ALA A 327 -7.08 -5.53 22.45
N ALA A 328 -7.45 -6.55 23.23
CA ALA A 328 -8.38 -7.59 22.76
C ALA A 328 -9.74 -7.03 22.34
N ASN A 329 -10.29 -6.09 23.11
CA ASN A 329 -11.56 -5.44 22.80
C ASN A 329 -11.46 -4.59 21.53
N GLN A 330 -10.42 -3.77 21.37
CA GLN A 330 -10.21 -2.93 20.18
C GLN A 330 -10.06 -3.78 18.91
N ILE A 331 -9.28 -4.86 18.95
CA ILE A 331 -9.11 -5.79 17.85
C ILE A 331 -10.46 -6.46 17.50
N THR A 332 -11.17 -6.94 18.51
CA THR A 332 -12.46 -7.62 18.33
C THR A 332 -13.51 -6.68 17.77
N GLU A 333 -13.59 -5.45 18.26
CA GLU A 333 -14.49 -4.41 17.75
C GLU A 333 -14.23 -4.13 16.28
N TYR A 334 -12.97 -3.93 15.90
CA TYR A 334 -12.63 -3.73 14.48
C TYR A 334 -12.98 -4.94 13.62
N LEU A 335 -12.69 -6.17 14.06
CA LEU A 335 -12.99 -7.38 13.29
C LEU A 335 -14.49 -7.58 13.07
N ASN A 336 -15.31 -7.18 14.02
CA ASN A 336 -16.76 -7.25 13.96
C ASN A 336 -17.41 -6.07 13.21
N CYS A 337 -16.66 -5.01 12.91
CA CYS A 337 -17.18 -3.87 12.18
C CYS A 337 -17.50 -4.25 10.72
N PRO A 338 -18.69 -3.86 10.19
CA PRO A 338 -19.03 -4.12 8.80
C PRO A 338 -18.06 -3.41 7.83
N LYS A 339 -17.46 -4.18 6.90
CA LYS A 339 -16.48 -3.70 5.90
C LYS A 339 -17.04 -3.80 4.48
N GLY A 340 -18.33 -3.63 4.29
CA GLY A 340 -19.03 -3.76 3.01
C GLY A 340 -20.42 -4.41 3.18
N GLY A 341 -20.95 -4.97 2.08
CA GLY A 341 -22.28 -5.60 2.07
C GLY A 341 -23.43 -4.61 1.86
N TYR A 342 -23.13 -3.38 1.48
CA TYR A 342 -24.05 -2.32 1.08
C TYR A 342 -23.41 -1.51 -0.04
N TYR A 343 -24.22 -0.64 -0.67
CA TYR A 343 -23.77 0.18 -1.78
C TYR A 343 -23.17 1.49 -1.29
N THR A 344 -22.13 1.93 -1.99
CA THR A 344 -21.54 3.25 -1.83
C THR A 344 -21.51 3.95 -3.19
N TYR A 345 -21.64 5.28 -3.22
CA TYR A 345 -21.77 6.00 -4.48
C TYR A 345 -21.23 7.43 -4.42
N PHE A 346 -20.81 7.93 -5.59
CA PHE A 346 -20.56 9.35 -5.83
C PHE A 346 -21.80 10.05 -6.38
N ASP A 347 -21.94 11.35 -6.12
CA ASP A 347 -23.05 12.17 -6.62
C ASP A 347 -22.87 12.63 -8.08
N PHE A 348 -22.28 11.75 -8.90
CA PHE A 348 -22.18 11.91 -10.36
C PHE A 348 -22.35 10.57 -11.05
N GLN A 349 -22.66 10.60 -12.35
CA GLN A 349 -22.80 9.39 -13.15
C GLN A 349 -21.46 9.00 -13.79
N PHE A 350 -21.07 7.74 -13.60
CA PHE A 350 -20.06 7.08 -14.41
C PHE A 350 -20.49 5.64 -14.65
N ILE A 351 -20.52 5.23 -15.91
CA ILE A 351 -20.85 3.86 -16.32
C ILE A 351 -19.58 3.28 -16.96
N PRO A 352 -18.94 2.26 -16.36
CA PRO A 352 -17.75 1.62 -16.93
C PRO A 352 -18.00 1.14 -18.36
N TYR A 353 -16.98 1.17 -19.21
CA TYR A 353 -17.09 0.95 -20.66
C TYR A 353 -17.74 -0.40 -21.04
N GLU A 354 -17.50 -1.45 -20.28
CA GLU A 354 -18.11 -2.78 -20.49
C GLU A 354 -19.64 -2.74 -20.36
N GLU A 355 -20.17 -1.99 -19.40
CA GLU A 355 -21.62 -1.83 -19.23
C GLU A 355 -22.24 -1.00 -20.34
N VAL A 356 -21.50 -0.02 -20.87
CA VAL A 356 -21.96 0.79 -22.04
C VAL A 356 -22.13 -0.09 -23.27
N VAL A 357 -21.17 -0.98 -23.53
CA VAL A 357 -21.22 -1.92 -24.65
C VAL A 357 -22.38 -2.91 -24.47
N ALA A 358 -22.54 -3.49 -23.28
CA ALA A 358 -23.63 -4.39 -22.96
C ALA A 358 -25.01 -3.73 -23.14
N LYS A 359 -25.19 -2.50 -22.63
CA LYS A 359 -26.45 -1.73 -22.80
C LYS A 359 -26.74 -1.36 -24.24
N LYS A 360 -25.71 -1.12 -25.08
CA LYS A 360 -25.87 -0.88 -26.53
C LYS A 360 -26.27 -2.15 -27.31
N LEU A 361 -25.73 -3.30 -26.92
CA LEU A 361 -26.09 -4.59 -27.53
C LEU A 361 -27.55 -4.96 -27.22
N ILE A 362 -27.96 -4.85 -25.96
CA ILE A 362 -29.36 -5.12 -25.53
C ILE A 362 -30.35 -4.19 -26.25
N LYS A 363 -30.00 -2.94 -26.50
CA LYS A 363 -30.85 -2.01 -27.28
C LYS A 363 -30.93 -2.36 -28.76
N LYS A 364 -29.90 -2.96 -29.35
CA LYS A 364 -29.92 -3.43 -30.74
C LYS A 364 -30.76 -4.70 -30.95
N ASP A 365 -30.77 -5.58 -29.93
CA ASP A 365 -31.55 -6.83 -29.98
C ASP A 365 -33.06 -6.61 -29.73
N ASN A 366 -33.43 -5.44 -29.21
CA ASN A 366 -34.82 -5.04 -28.91
C ASN A 366 -35.38 -3.98 -29.91
N ALA A 367 -34.66 -3.64 -30.99
CA ALA A 367 -35.07 -2.72 -32.05
C ALA A 367 -35.18 -3.44 -33.40
#